data_77f17806afaa139ec1977215b2e50d77
#
_entry.id   77f17806afaa139ec1977215b2e50d77
#
_cell.length_a   1.000
_cell.length_b   1.000
_cell.length_c   1.000
_cell.angle_alpha   90.00
_cell.angle_beta   90.00
_cell.angle_gamma   90.00
#
_symmetry.space_group_name_H-M   'P 1'
#
loop_
_entity.id
_entity.type
_entity.pdbx_description
1 polymer ?
#
loop_
_entity_poly.entity_id
_entity_poly.type
_entity_poly.pdbx_seq_one_letter_code
_entity_poly.pdbx_strand_id
1 'polypeptide(L)'
;TYEFGAKEIVKGSGYISRQCCGSTEIELGTVYAAEMGITLLSDIDRYTLEDAQVTLVFHLVLADDSVEDVPMGVFEVSEANRLAKCLELKAYDFMLRFDKSFNGFETVGTAYDFIALCCKRCKVEFANKRAEIDAMPNGGVTLSVYTENDIETCRDVLFYVAQVLGGFFIINREGKLELRKYGKDPVMKVEQRHRLSSSFSDFITRYTAVSSTNKQTQIAEYYALDPDNGLTMNLGVNPLLQFGLKETREMLCRNILADLSVIRYVPFDSDTIGNPALDPGDVLTFAGGQADEGQITCITSIRQKIGGKQSLKCVGKNPRLDQAKSRNDKNISELLNQIEDNAKT
;
A
#
# COMPACT_ATOMS: atom_id res chain seq x y z
N THR A 1 -12.48 12.91 27.13
CA THR A 1 -11.21 13.06 26.40
C THR A 1 -10.07 13.08 27.43
N TYR A 2 -9.02 12.34 27.15
CA TYR A 2 -7.79 12.30 27.96
C TYR A 2 -6.64 12.77 27.07
N GLU A 3 -5.67 13.45 27.67
CA GLU A 3 -4.48 13.91 27.00
C GLU A 3 -3.24 13.40 27.75
N PHE A 4 -2.28 12.86 27.01
CA PHE A 4 -1.05 12.29 27.56
C PHE A 4 0.16 12.94 26.89
N GLY A 5 1.10 13.38 27.71
CA GLY A 5 2.38 13.90 27.25
C GLY A 5 3.50 12.85 27.32
N ALA A 6 4.69 13.28 26.95
CA ALA A 6 5.87 12.41 26.90
C ALA A 6 6.20 11.72 28.24
N LYS A 7 5.81 12.32 29.37
CA LYS A 7 6.06 11.78 30.71
C LYS A 7 5.20 10.57 31.05
N GLU A 8 4.01 10.49 30.46
CA GLU A 8 3.07 9.38 30.65
C GLU A 8 3.28 8.23 29.67
N ILE A 9 4.09 8.44 28.62
CA ILE A 9 4.42 7.40 27.65
C ILE A 9 5.63 6.61 28.15
N VAL A 10 5.48 5.30 28.29
CA VAL A 10 6.61 4.42 28.65
C VAL A 10 7.64 4.45 27.52
N LYS A 11 8.86 4.79 27.86
CA LYS A 11 9.96 4.96 26.90
C LYS A 11 10.17 3.69 26.05
N GLY A 12 10.24 3.88 24.75
CA GLY A 12 10.46 2.80 23.79
C GLY A 12 9.24 1.94 23.47
N SER A 13 8.09 2.22 24.07
CA SER A 13 6.86 1.44 23.86
C SER A 13 6.06 1.84 22.62
N GLY A 14 6.18 3.08 22.17
CA GLY A 14 5.34 3.63 21.12
C GLY A 14 5.90 3.36 19.70
N TYR A 15 5.00 2.96 18.82
CA TYR A 15 5.32 2.79 17.39
C TYR A 15 4.09 3.02 16.51
N ILE A 16 4.35 3.34 15.25
CA ILE A 16 3.36 3.36 14.17
C ILE A 16 3.95 2.59 13.00
N SER A 17 3.20 1.65 12.47
CA SER A 17 3.56 0.89 11.28
C SER A 17 2.58 1.16 10.15
N ARG A 18 3.10 1.56 8.98
CA ARG A 18 2.32 1.82 7.77
C ARG A 18 2.96 1.09 6.59
N GLN A 19 2.15 0.63 5.66
CA GLN A 19 2.62 -0.03 4.46
C GLN A 19 1.66 0.14 3.29
N CYS A 20 2.18 0.09 2.07
CA CYS A 20 1.39 -0.04 0.86
C CYS A 20 1.69 -1.34 0.09
N CYS A 21 2.67 -2.10 0.53
CA CYS A 21 3.00 -3.42 -0.02
C CYS A 21 3.23 -4.42 1.11
N GLY A 22 3.15 -5.71 0.78
CA GLY A 22 3.59 -6.79 1.64
C GLY A 22 5.13 -6.84 1.75
N SER A 23 5.67 -8.01 2.05
CA SER A 23 7.09 -8.18 2.38
C SER A 23 7.99 -8.60 1.21
N THR A 24 7.43 -8.90 0.03
CA THR A 24 8.18 -9.53 -1.05
C THR A 24 8.18 -8.77 -2.37
N GLU A 25 7.09 -8.10 -2.71
CA GLU A 25 6.91 -7.45 -4.01
C GLU A 25 6.04 -6.20 -3.93
N ILE A 26 6.16 -5.35 -4.93
CA ILE A 26 5.27 -4.20 -5.09
C ILE A 26 3.89 -4.70 -5.50
N GLU A 27 2.87 -4.21 -4.82
CA GLU A 27 1.49 -4.59 -5.02
C GLU A 27 0.65 -3.41 -5.51
N LEU A 28 -0.42 -3.72 -6.21
CA LEU A 28 -1.39 -2.76 -6.71
C LEU A 28 -2.75 -3.03 -6.08
N GLY A 29 -3.43 -1.96 -5.69
CA GLY A 29 -4.78 -2.03 -5.13
C GLY A 29 -4.85 -2.25 -3.62
N THR A 30 -3.73 -2.27 -2.93
CA THR A 30 -3.67 -2.57 -1.51
C THR A 30 -4.50 -1.61 -0.65
N VAL A 31 -5.01 -2.15 0.44
CA VAL A 31 -5.89 -1.48 1.41
C VAL A 31 -5.45 -1.83 2.84
N TYR A 32 -4.16 -1.71 3.11
CA TYR A 32 -3.59 -1.99 4.42
C TYR A 32 -4.03 -0.98 5.48
N ALA A 33 -4.35 -1.48 6.66
CA ALA A 33 -4.56 -0.64 7.84
C ALA A 33 -3.22 -0.34 8.51
N ALA A 34 -3.02 0.92 8.93
CA ALA A 34 -1.90 1.26 9.78
C ALA A 34 -2.16 0.78 11.20
N GLU A 35 -1.11 0.35 11.87
CA GLU A 35 -1.12 -0.12 13.25
C GLU A 35 -0.33 0.84 14.14
N MET A 36 -0.82 1.09 15.35
CA MET A 36 -0.06 1.75 16.39
C MET A 36 -0.12 0.95 17.69
N GLY A 37 0.95 1.02 18.44
CA GLY A 37 1.01 0.53 19.82
C GLY A 37 1.64 1.56 20.74
N ILE A 38 1.19 1.62 21.98
CA ILE A 38 1.72 2.52 22.99
C ILE A 38 1.40 1.99 24.37
N THR A 39 2.33 2.17 25.31
CA THR A 39 2.11 1.88 26.72
C THR A 39 2.10 3.18 27.51
N LEU A 40 1.02 3.42 28.23
CA LEU A 40 0.79 4.62 29.00
C LEU A 40 0.85 4.34 30.52
N LEU A 41 1.40 5.26 31.27
CA LEU A 41 1.21 5.32 32.73
C LEU A 41 -0.16 5.95 32.99
N SER A 42 -1.17 5.14 33.28
CA SER A 42 -2.54 5.60 33.43
C SER A 42 -3.39 4.67 34.29
N ASP A 43 -4.29 5.27 35.05
CA ASP A 43 -5.29 4.56 35.87
C ASP A 43 -6.62 4.35 35.13
N ILE A 44 -6.72 4.70 33.84
CA ILE A 44 -7.95 4.55 33.09
C ILE A 44 -8.36 3.08 33.05
N ASP A 45 -9.65 2.83 33.30
CA ASP A 45 -10.24 1.52 33.16
C ASP A 45 -10.25 1.10 31.69
N ARG A 46 -9.56 0.00 31.39
CA ARG A 46 -9.45 -0.54 30.01
C ARG A 46 -10.81 -0.80 29.36
N TYR A 47 -11.82 -1.14 30.11
CA TYR A 47 -13.16 -1.41 29.60
C TYR A 47 -13.90 -0.15 29.11
N THR A 48 -13.45 1.02 29.51
CA THR A 48 -14.00 2.30 29.01
C THR A 48 -13.39 2.72 27.66
N LEU A 49 -12.39 1.96 27.15
CA LEU A 49 -11.68 2.27 25.92
C LEU A 49 -12.18 1.48 24.71
N GLU A 50 -13.24 0.72 24.87
CA GLU A 50 -13.92 0.10 23.73
C GLU A 50 -14.38 1.19 22.75
N ASP A 51 -14.00 1.05 21.49
CA ASP A 51 -14.25 2.03 20.41
C ASP A 51 -13.61 3.42 20.62
N ALA A 52 -12.69 3.55 21.57
CA ALA A 52 -11.99 4.81 21.77
C ALA A 52 -11.08 5.15 20.61
N GLN A 53 -10.98 6.44 20.28
CA GLN A 53 -10.05 6.95 19.29
C GLN A 53 -8.78 7.47 19.95
N VAL A 54 -7.65 7.21 19.31
CA VAL A 54 -6.33 7.74 19.69
C VAL A 54 -5.82 8.62 18.57
N THR A 55 -5.55 9.88 18.88
CA THR A 55 -4.90 10.82 17.95
C THR A 55 -3.49 11.06 18.43
N LEU A 56 -2.52 10.86 17.56
CA LEU A 56 -1.11 11.09 17.83
C LEU A 56 -0.65 12.36 17.12
N VAL A 57 0.10 13.20 17.86
CA VAL A 57 0.72 14.40 17.32
C VAL A 57 2.20 14.40 17.73
N PHE A 58 3.07 14.61 16.76
CA PHE A 58 4.51 14.77 17.00
C PHE A 58 4.85 16.26 17.08
N HIS A 59 5.47 16.67 18.18
CA HIS A 59 5.96 18.04 18.35
C HIS A 59 7.41 18.13 17.85
N LEU A 60 7.58 18.65 16.64
CA LEU A 60 8.89 18.84 16.05
C LEU A 60 9.48 20.18 16.48
N VAL A 61 10.62 20.13 17.17
CA VAL A 61 11.38 21.32 17.55
C VAL A 61 12.29 21.70 16.39
N LEU A 62 12.10 22.89 15.85
CA LEU A 62 12.90 23.44 14.75
C LEU A 62 14.18 24.12 15.27
N ALA A 63 15.08 24.46 14.34
CA ALA A 63 16.38 25.06 14.65
C ALA A 63 16.30 26.43 15.35
N ASP A 64 15.17 27.12 15.23
CA ASP A 64 14.87 28.40 15.88
C ASP A 64 14.12 28.23 17.23
N ASP A 65 14.09 27.01 17.78
CA ASP A 65 13.34 26.62 18.97
C ASP A 65 11.80 26.74 18.86
N SER A 66 11.27 27.04 17.67
CA SER A 66 9.85 26.94 17.44
C SER A 66 9.39 25.49 17.35
N VAL A 67 8.12 25.23 17.66
CA VAL A 67 7.52 23.89 17.64
C VAL A 67 6.51 23.80 16.51
N GLU A 68 6.66 22.79 15.66
CA GLU A 68 5.70 22.45 14.63
C GLU A 68 5.00 21.14 14.99
N ASP A 69 3.68 21.15 14.96
CA ASP A 69 2.87 19.96 15.24
C ASP A 69 2.67 19.16 13.96
N VAL A 70 3.19 17.93 13.95
CA VAL A 70 3.03 17.00 12.84
C VAL A 70 1.98 15.96 13.23
N PRO A 71 0.82 15.91 12.55
CA PRO A 71 -0.18 14.89 12.81
C PRO A 71 0.39 13.51 12.42
N MET A 72 0.19 12.53 13.31
CA MET A 72 0.71 11.17 13.12
C MET A 72 -0.38 10.15 12.81
N GLY A 73 -1.63 10.53 12.87
CA GLY A 73 -2.76 9.70 12.51
C GLY A 73 -3.84 9.62 13.57
N VAL A 74 -4.96 9.03 13.18
CA VAL A 74 -6.13 8.76 14.02
C VAL A 74 -6.39 7.25 13.99
N PHE A 75 -6.51 6.65 15.16
CA PHE A 75 -6.61 5.21 15.32
C PHE A 75 -7.78 4.86 16.24
N GLU A 76 -8.32 3.68 16.05
CA GLU A 76 -9.33 3.10 16.95
C GLU A 76 -8.70 1.99 17.79
N VAL A 77 -8.91 2.01 19.10
CA VAL A 77 -8.37 1.02 20.01
C VAL A 77 -8.96 -0.36 19.71
N SER A 78 -8.07 -1.33 19.48
CA SER A 78 -8.41 -2.73 19.28
C SER A 78 -8.18 -3.55 20.53
N GLU A 79 -7.10 -3.30 21.25
CA GLU A 79 -6.72 -4.00 22.47
C GLU A 79 -6.26 -3.01 23.54
N ALA A 80 -6.66 -3.27 24.76
CA ALA A 80 -6.22 -2.55 25.94
C ALA A 80 -5.91 -3.53 27.07
N ASN A 81 -4.64 -3.63 27.46
CA ASN A 81 -4.16 -4.55 28.48
C ASN A 81 -3.62 -3.79 29.69
N ARG A 82 -4.12 -4.14 30.89
CA ARG A 82 -3.60 -3.58 32.13
C ARG A 82 -2.38 -4.38 32.59
N LEU A 83 -1.25 -3.69 32.75
CA LEU A 83 0.01 -4.24 33.28
C LEU A 83 0.44 -3.39 34.49
N ALA A 84 0.08 -3.77 35.69
CA ALA A 84 0.33 -3.00 36.91
C ALA A 84 -0.20 -1.56 36.81
N LYS A 85 0.67 -0.56 36.84
CA LYS A 85 0.32 0.86 36.67
C LYS A 85 0.27 1.33 35.22
N CYS A 86 0.54 0.43 34.29
CA CYS A 86 0.59 0.72 32.86
C CYS A 86 -0.64 0.22 32.13
N LEU A 87 -0.99 0.91 31.07
CA LEU A 87 -2.03 0.53 30.12
C LEU A 87 -1.39 0.38 28.73
N GLU A 88 -1.37 -0.85 28.21
CA GLU A 88 -0.86 -1.15 26.88
C GLU A 88 -2.00 -1.10 25.87
N LEU A 89 -1.88 -0.21 24.88
CA LEU A 89 -2.86 -0.02 23.84
C LEU A 89 -2.32 -0.49 22.49
N LYS A 90 -3.18 -1.15 21.71
CA LYS A 90 -2.99 -1.44 20.31
C LYS A 90 -4.19 -0.92 19.55
N ALA A 91 -3.95 -0.21 18.46
CA ALA A 91 -4.98 0.42 17.67
C ALA A 91 -4.68 0.34 16.17
N TYR A 92 -5.72 0.42 15.37
CA TYR A 92 -5.63 0.46 13.91
C TYR A 92 -6.34 1.70 13.37
N ASP A 93 -5.96 2.16 12.20
CA ASP A 93 -6.64 3.26 11.53
C ASP A 93 -8.03 2.86 11.01
N PHE A 94 -8.71 3.79 10.36
CA PHE A 94 -10.09 3.60 9.90
C PHE A 94 -10.24 2.63 8.72
N MET A 95 -9.15 2.09 8.18
CA MET A 95 -9.25 1.11 7.10
C MET A 95 -10.08 -0.11 7.50
N LEU A 96 -10.01 -0.53 8.76
CA LEU A 96 -10.81 -1.65 9.26
C LEU A 96 -12.32 -1.38 9.25
N ARG A 97 -12.76 -0.13 9.22
CA ARG A 97 -14.19 0.22 9.06
C ARG A 97 -14.76 -0.27 7.73
N PHE A 98 -13.92 -0.42 6.71
CA PHE A 98 -14.32 -0.91 5.40
C PHE A 98 -14.54 -2.43 5.34
N ASP A 99 -14.32 -3.16 6.42
CA ASP A 99 -14.65 -4.58 6.52
C ASP A 99 -16.16 -4.85 6.67
N LYS A 100 -16.99 -3.82 6.54
CA LYS A 100 -18.44 -3.97 6.45
C LYS A 100 -18.86 -4.63 5.14
N SER A 101 -19.94 -5.42 5.21
CA SER A 101 -20.51 -6.08 4.04
C SER A 101 -20.89 -5.10 2.94
N PHE A 102 -20.59 -5.47 1.72
CA PHE A 102 -20.99 -4.74 0.52
C PHE A 102 -22.20 -5.43 -0.12
N ASN A 103 -23.33 -4.73 -0.19
CA ASN A 103 -24.59 -5.25 -0.72
C ASN A 103 -25.00 -4.55 -2.04
N GLY A 104 -24.02 -4.08 -2.81
CA GLY A 104 -24.26 -3.31 -4.02
C GLY A 104 -24.15 -4.11 -5.31
N PHE A 105 -24.79 -5.27 -5.40
CA PHE A 105 -24.64 -6.22 -6.51
C PHE A 105 -25.05 -5.70 -7.89
N GLU A 106 -25.76 -4.63 -7.99
CA GLU A 106 -26.16 -3.99 -9.25
C GLU A 106 -25.56 -2.59 -9.38
N THR A 107 -24.50 -2.32 -8.63
CA THR A 107 -23.88 -0.98 -8.66
C THR A 107 -23.20 -0.75 -10.00
N VAL A 108 -23.59 0.35 -10.63
CA VAL A 108 -23.01 0.86 -11.87
C VAL A 108 -22.57 2.29 -11.64
N GLY A 109 -21.38 2.64 -12.04
CA GLY A 109 -20.86 3.99 -11.91
C GLY A 109 -19.37 4.08 -12.21
N THR A 110 -18.81 5.26 -12.04
CA THR A 110 -17.38 5.49 -12.15
C THR A 110 -16.65 4.99 -10.90
N ALA A 111 -15.33 4.93 -10.96
CA ALA A 111 -14.52 4.57 -9.80
C ALA A 111 -14.83 5.43 -8.57
N TYR A 112 -15.01 6.73 -8.74
CA TYR A 112 -15.40 7.62 -7.64
C TYR A 112 -16.76 7.24 -7.03
N ASP A 113 -17.73 6.85 -7.84
CA ASP A 113 -19.05 6.45 -7.34
C ASP A 113 -18.98 5.24 -6.41
N PHE A 114 -18.15 4.24 -6.75
CA PHE A 114 -17.88 3.09 -5.88
C PHE A 114 -17.19 3.50 -4.58
N ILE A 115 -16.19 4.36 -4.66
CA ILE A 115 -15.47 4.87 -3.47
C ILE A 115 -16.43 5.63 -2.56
N ALA A 116 -17.22 6.54 -3.12
CA ALA A 116 -18.17 7.34 -2.35
C ALA A 116 -19.23 6.48 -1.65
N LEU A 117 -19.72 5.43 -2.32
CA LEU A 117 -20.66 4.48 -1.73
C LEU A 117 -20.06 3.76 -0.51
N CYS A 118 -18.84 3.27 -0.64
CA CYS A 118 -18.10 2.63 0.47
C CYS A 118 -17.82 3.60 1.61
N CYS A 119 -17.39 4.81 1.31
CA CYS A 119 -17.11 5.86 2.30
C CYS A 119 -18.38 6.25 3.08
N LYS A 120 -19.50 6.41 2.40
CA LYS A 120 -20.78 6.71 3.03
C LYS A 120 -21.24 5.59 3.97
N ARG A 121 -21.15 4.35 3.52
CA ARG A 121 -21.54 3.18 4.31
C ARG A 121 -20.64 2.99 5.55
N CYS A 122 -19.36 3.19 5.39
CA CYS A 122 -18.37 2.94 6.45
C CYS A 122 -18.05 4.18 7.30
N LYS A 123 -18.66 5.34 6.99
CA LYS A 123 -18.51 6.61 7.71
C LYS A 123 -17.05 7.07 7.80
N VAL A 124 -16.36 7.01 6.67
CA VAL A 124 -15.02 7.55 6.48
C VAL A 124 -15.06 8.59 5.38
N GLU A 125 -14.47 9.75 5.60
CA GLU A 125 -14.36 10.77 4.57
C GLU A 125 -13.34 10.38 3.51
N PHE A 126 -13.55 10.83 2.27
CA PHE A 126 -12.61 10.64 1.18
C PHE A 126 -11.82 11.93 0.93
N ALA A 127 -10.49 11.83 0.91
CA ALA A 127 -9.59 12.99 0.79
C ALA A 127 -9.49 13.54 -0.64
N ASN A 128 -9.57 12.67 -1.66
CA ASN A 128 -9.46 13.08 -3.04
C ASN A 128 -10.78 13.66 -3.55
N LYS A 129 -10.70 14.69 -4.38
CA LYS A 129 -11.89 15.29 -5.00
C LYS A 129 -12.37 14.46 -6.18
N ARG A 130 -13.68 14.49 -6.45
CA ARG A 130 -14.28 13.83 -7.62
C ARG A 130 -13.55 14.16 -8.92
N ALA A 131 -13.28 15.45 -9.16
CA ALA A 131 -12.58 15.90 -10.36
C ALA A 131 -11.19 15.28 -10.53
N GLU A 132 -10.47 15.08 -9.44
CA GLU A 132 -9.15 14.45 -9.43
C GLU A 132 -9.23 12.97 -9.85
N ILE A 133 -10.18 12.23 -9.29
CA ILE A 133 -10.37 10.81 -9.63
C ILE A 133 -10.90 10.66 -11.06
N ASP A 134 -11.90 11.46 -11.46
CA ASP A 134 -12.50 11.41 -12.80
C ASP A 134 -11.48 11.75 -13.89
N ALA A 135 -10.47 12.57 -13.58
CA ALA A 135 -9.40 12.94 -14.52
C ALA A 135 -8.33 11.87 -14.69
N MET A 136 -8.29 10.85 -13.84
CA MET A 136 -7.36 9.72 -14.01
C MET A 136 -7.70 8.91 -15.26
N PRO A 137 -6.73 8.21 -15.88
CA PRO A 137 -6.95 7.51 -17.16
C PRO A 137 -8.15 6.55 -17.18
N ASN A 138 -8.41 5.85 -16.08
CA ASN A 138 -9.56 4.95 -15.94
C ASN A 138 -10.70 5.55 -15.09
N GLY A 139 -10.54 6.77 -14.61
CA GLY A 139 -11.47 7.40 -13.67
C GLY A 139 -12.83 7.74 -14.25
N GLY A 140 -12.89 8.06 -15.54
CA GLY A 140 -14.13 8.40 -16.24
C GLY A 140 -14.89 7.21 -16.82
N VAL A 141 -14.36 6.00 -16.72
CA VAL A 141 -14.97 4.80 -17.30
C VAL A 141 -16.08 4.29 -16.38
N THR A 142 -17.23 3.96 -16.98
CA THR A 142 -18.33 3.33 -16.24
C THR A 142 -18.01 1.87 -15.97
N LEU A 143 -18.02 1.51 -14.70
CA LEU A 143 -17.78 0.17 -14.19
C LEU A 143 -19.07 -0.44 -13.66
N SER A 144 -19.16 -1.75 -13.64
CA SER A 144 -20.32 -2.45 -13.08
C SER A 144 -19.88 -3.72 -12.31
N VAL A 145 -20.66 -4.04 -11.28
CA VAL A 145 -20.53 -5.26 -10.51
C VAL A 145 -21.65 -6.21 -10.92
N TYR A 146 -21.29 -7.43 -11.24
CA TYR A 146 -22.27 -8.48 -11.55
C TYR A 146 -22.60 -9.33 -10.32
N THR A 147 -23.69 -10.09 -10.40
CA THR A 147 -24.25 -10.83 -9.25
C THR A 147 -23.35 -11.95 -8.74
N GLU A 148 -22.61 -12.63 -9.62
CA GLU A 148 -21.72 -13.74 -9.28
C GLU A 148 -20.27 -13.28 -9.13
N ASN A 149 -20.02 -12.36 -8.20
CA ASN A 149 -18.68 -11.84 -7.91
C ASN A 149 -18.15 -12.30 -6.56
N ASP A 150 -16.87 -12.09 -6.32
CA ASP A 150 -16.19 -12.43 -5.06
C ASP A 150 -16.09 -11.25 -4.07
N ILE A 151 -16.96 -10.26 -4.23
CA ILE A 151 -16.98 -9.08 -3.37
C ILE A 151 -17.82 -9.35 -2.12
N GLU A 152 -17.20 -9.36 -0.96
CA GLU A 152 -17.86 -9.55 0.32
C GLU A 152 -17.97 -8.24 1.10
N THR A 153 -16.92 -7.43 1.10
CA THR A 153 -16.80 -6.22 1.92
C THR A 153 -16.56 -4.97 1.07
N CYS A 154 -16.80 -3.80 1.68
CA CYS A 154 -16.41 -2.53 1.09
C CYS A 154 -14.90 -2.45 0.86
N ARG A 155 -14.11 -3.08 1.72
CA ARG A 155 -12.65 -3.15 1.57
C ARG A 155 -12.24 -3.90 0.30
N ASP A 156 -12.95 -4.97 -0.05
CA ASP A 156 -12.76 -5.67 -1.32
C ASP A 156 -13.05 -4.77 -2.52
N VAL A 157 -14.13 -3.99 -2.46
CA VAL A 157 -14.47 -3.01 -3.49
C VAL A 157 -13.34 -1.99 -3.67
N LEU A 158 -12.81 -1.46 -2.58
CA LEU A 158 -11.70 -0.51 -2.63
C LEU A 158 -10.44 -1.12 -3.25
N PHE A 159 -10.15 -2.37 -2.94
CA PHE A 159 -9.04 -3.11 -3.54
C PHE A 159 -9.17 -3.17 -5.07
N TYR A 160 -10.32 -3.60 -5.57
CA TYR A 160 -10.56 -3.72 -7.01
C TYR A 160 -10.58 -2.36 -7.72
N VAL A 161 -11.19 -1.36 -7.11
CA VAL A 161 -11.21 0.02 -7.65
C VAL A 161 -9.80 0.62 -7.71
N ALA A 162 -9.00 0.41 -6.68
CA ALA A 162 -7.62 0.91 -6.66
C ALA A 162 -6.76 0.26 -7.75
N GLN A 163 -6.96 -1.02 -8.03
CA GLN A 163 -6.30 -1.68 -9.17
C GLN A 163 -6.68 -1.03 -10.49
N VAL A 164 -7.96 -0.78 -10.71
CA VAL A 164 -8.45 -0.10 -11.93
C VAL A 164 -7.85 1.29 -12.08
N LEU A 165 -7.70 2.02 -10.98
CA LEU A 165 -7.09 3.36 -10.96
C LEU A 165 -5.55 3.34 -10.98
N GLY A 166 -4.92 2.17 -10.91
CA GLY A 166 -3.47 2.04 -10.93
C GLY A 166 -2.77 2.53 -9.67
N GLY A 167 -3.41 2.39 -8.52
CA GLY A 167 -2.89 2.88 -7.25
C GLY A 167 -3.20 1.98 -6.06
N PHE A 168 -3.24 2.57 -4.89
CA PHE A 168 -3.59 1.94 -3.63
C PHE A 168 -4.28 2.94 -2.70
N PHE A 169 -4.99 2.43 -1.70
CA PHE A 169 -5.60 3.26 -0.68
C PHE A 169 -4.85 3.21 0.65
N ILE A 170 -4.79 4.35 1.30
CA ILE A 170 -4.36 4.49 2.70
C ILE A 170 -5.40 5.31 3.46
N ILE A 171 -5.36 5.23 4.77
CA ILE A 171 -5.95 6.26 5.63
C ILE A 171 -4.85 7.29 5.92
N ASN A 172 -5.10 8.54 5.55
CA ASN A 172 -4.13 9.60 5.77
C ASN A 172 -4.07 10.03 7.23
N ARG A 173 -3.20 10.97 7.54
CA ARG A 173 -2.95 11.40 8.93
C ARG A 173 -4.12 12.13 9.57
N GLU A 174 -5.08 12.61 8.78
CA GLU A 174 -6.32 13.22 9.23
C GLU A 174 -7.47 12.21 9.42
N GLY A 175 -7.23 10.93 9.18
CA GLY A 175 -8.23 9.88 9.26
C GLY A 175 -9.14 9.77 8.04
N LYS A 176 -8.72 10.29 6.89
CA LYS A 176 -9.47 10.21 5.63
C LYS A 176 -8.90 9.14 4.72
N LEU A 177 -9.77 8.48 3.97
CA LEU A 177 -9.35 7.59 2.89
C LEU A 177 -8.71 8.41 1.77
N GLU A 178 -7.55 8.00 1.32
CA GLU A 178 -6.79 8.66 0.26
C GLU A 178 -6.32 7.65 -0.77
N LEU A 179 -6.56 7.94 -2.06
CA LEU A 179 -5.96 7.22 -3.15
C LEU A 179 -4.57 7.78 -3.44
N ARG A 180 -3.59 6.90 -3.48
CA ARG A 180 -2.22 7.24 -3.87
C ARG A 180 -1.77 6.38 -5.04
N LYS A 181 -0.86 6.93 -5.83
CA LYS A 181 -0.26 6.24 -6.96
C LYS A 181 1.26 6.22 -6.81
N TYR A 182 1.90 5.21 -7.36
CA TYR A 182 3.36 5.18 -7.44
C TYR A 182 3.85 6.28 -8.35
N GLY A 183 4.86 7.01 -7.92
CA GLY A 183 5.40 8.17 -8.63
C GLY A 183 6.88 8.06 -8.93
N LYS A 184 7.43 9.14 -9.49
CA LYS A 184 8.85 9.26 -9.85
C LYS A 184 9.52 10.50 -9.28
N ASP A 185 8.76 11.39 -8.65
CA ASP A 185 9.26 12.68 -8.17
C ASP A 185 9.63 12.57 -6.68
N PRO A 186 10.92 12.66 -6.32
CA PRO A 186 11.34 12.52 -4.94
C PRO A 186 10.80 13.64 -4.06
N VAL A 187 10.29 13.26 -2.89
CA VAL A 187 9.88 14.21 -1.85
C VAL A 187 11.01 14.55 -0.89
N MET A 188 12.04 13.71 -0.83
CA MET A 188 13.18 13.89 0.06
C MET A 188 14.42 13.20 -0.51
N LYS A 189 15.59 13.81 -0.24
CA LYS A 189 16.91 13.21 -0.41
C LYS A 189 17.43 12.77 0.95
N VAL A 190 17.66 11.48 1.13
CA VAL A 190 18.21 10.93 2.38
C VAL A 190 19.73 10.96 2.30
N GLU A 191 20.33 11.84 3.08
CA GLU A 191 21.79 11.97 3.17
C GLU A 191 22.38 10.93 4.14
N GLN A 192 23.66 10.63 3.96
CA GLN A 192 24.37 9.63 4.80
C GLN A 192 24.29 9.98 6.30
N ARG A 193 24.31 11.25 6.67
CA ARG A 193 24.20 11.70 8.07
C ARG A 193 22.86 11.35 8.73
N HIS A 194 21.82 11.10 7.95
CA HIS A 194 20.49 10.74 8.43
C HIS A 194 20.31 9.22 8.62
N ARG A 195 21.27 8.42 8.16
CA ARG A 195 21.17 6.96 8.17
C ARG A 195 21.97 6.36 9.31
N LEU A 196 21.35 5.47 10.07
CA LEU A 196 22.00 4.65 11.08
C LEU A 196 22.51 3.35 10.48
N SER A 197 21.74 2.79 9.55
CA SER A 197 22.11 1.62 8.74
C SER A 197 21.38 1.69 7.41
N SER A 198 21.93 1.10 6.38
CA SER A 198 21.26 0.98 5.09
C SER A 198 21.83 -0.16 4.26
N SER A 199 20.96 -0.82 3.52
CA SER A 199 21.33 -1.77 2.48
C SER A 199 20.49 -1.51 1.23
N PHE A 200 21.12 -1.67 0.07
CA PHE A 200 20.49 -1.44 -1.23
C PHE A 200 20.64 -2.68 -2.09
N SER A 201 19.60 -3.03 -2.83
CA SER A 201 19.71 -4.07 -3.85
C SER A 201 20.53 -3.58 -5.04
N ASP A 202 21.11 -4.52 -5.77
CA ASP A 202 21.91 -4.27 -6.97
C ASP A 202 21.08 -4.33 -8.27
N PHE A 203 19.78 -4.24 -8.15
CA PHE A 203 18.83 -4.24 -9.27
C PHE A 203 17.75 -3.19 -9.10
N ILE A 204 17.10 -2.86 -10.22
CA ILE A 204 15.93 -2.00 -10.26
C ILE A 204 14.70 -2.88 -10.47
N THR A 205 13.73 -2.80 -9.55
CA THR A 205 12.43 -3.43 -9.75
C THR A 205 11.60 -2.58 -10.72
N ARG A 206 11.04 -3.21 -11.75
CA ARG A 206 10.23 -2.55 -12.78
C ARG A 206 9.18 -3.49 -13.33
N TYR A 207 8.08 -2.90 -13.80
CA TYR A 207 6.96 -3.62 -14.39
C TYR A 207 6.80 -3.22 -15.85
N THR A 208 6.69 -4.21 -16.73
CA THR A 208 6.52 -4.02 -18.18
C THR A 208 5.33 -4.75 -18.74
N ALA A 209 4.56 -5.45 -17.91
CA ALA A 209 3.36 -6.15 -18.31
C ALA A 209 2.32 -6.18 -17.20
N VAL A 210 1.08 -6.39 -17.58
CA VAL A 210 -0.05 -6.63 -16.70
C VAL A 210 -0.86 -7.80 -17.21
N SER A 211 -1.39 -8.62 -16.31
CA SER A 211 -2.32 -9.71 -16.64
C SER A 211 -3.59 -9.63 -15.81
N SER A 212 -4.72 -9.90 -16.43
CA SER A 212 -6.04 -9.95 -15.79
C SER A 212 -6.73 -11.25 -16.20
N THR A 213 -7.18 -12.04 -15.22
CA THR A 213 -7.78 -13.35 -15.47
C THR A 213 -9.31 -13.24 -15.46
N ASN A 214 -9.94 -13.79 -16.48
CA ASN A 214 -11.39 -13.92 -16.53
C ASN A 214 -11.82 -15.13 -15.69
N LYS A 215 -12.74 -14.92 -14.75
CA LYS A 215 -13.20 -15.97 -13.82
C LYS A 215 -13.91 -17.12 -14.54
N GLN A 216 -14.74 -16.83 -15.55
CA GLN A 216 -15.54 -17.83 -16.22
C GLN A 216 -14.73 -18.72 -17.16
N THR A 217 -13.85 -18.09 -17.95
CA THR A 217 -13.03 -18.79 -18.94
C THR A 217 -11.69 -19.29 -18.40
N GLN A 218 -11.26 -18.78 -17.24
CA GLN A 218 -9.93 -19.01 -16.67
C GLN A 218 -8.77 -18.58 -17.59
N ILE A 219 -9.06 -17.74 -18.56
CA ILE A 219 -8.07 -17.21 -19.51
C ILE A 219 -7.57 -15.87 -19.00
N ALA A 220 -6.24 -15.73 -18.93
CA ALA A 220 -5.60 -14.46 -18.63
C ALA A 220 -5.43 -13.63 -19.91
N GLU A 221 -5.88 -12.38 -19.86
CA GLU A 221 -5.54 -11.37 -20.84
C GLU A 221 -4.20 -10.73 -20.42
N TYR A 222 -3.23 -10.72 -21.33
CA TYR A 222 -1.88 -10.26 -21.07
C TYR A 222 -1.56 -9.07 -21.97
N TYR A 223 -1.06 -7.98 -21.38
CA TYR A 223 -0.67 -6.77 -22.07
C TYR A 223 0.72 -6.36 -21.63
N ALA A 224 1.60 -6.07 -22.59
CA ALA A 224 2.99 -5.77 -22.32
C ALA A 224 3.48 -4.55 -23.10
N LEU A 225 4.51 -3.91 -22.56
CA LEU A 225 5.31 -2.91 -23.27
C LEU A 225 6.28 -3.60 -24.24
N ASP A 226 6.81 -2.85 -25.18
CA ASP A 226 7.88 -3.28 -26.05
C ASP A 226 9.14 -2.40 -25.80
N PRO A 227 10.23 -2.97 -25.27
CA PRO A 227 10.43 -4.38 -24.89
C PRO A 227 9.75 -4.77 -23.55
N ASP A 228 9.30 -6.02 -23.48
CA ASP A 228 8.79 -6.62 -22.24
C ASP A 228 9.95 -7.30 -21.49
N ASN A 229 10.70 -6.52 -20.76
CA ASN A 229 11.93 -6.94 -20.07
C ASN A 229 11.89 -6.77 -18.55
N GLY A 230 10.71 -6.51 -17.99
CA GLY A 230 10.47 -6.37 -16.56
C GLY A 230 9.53 -7.43 -16.01
N LEU A 231 8.98 -7.14 -14.83
CA LEU A 231 8.02 -7.97 -14.15
C LEU A 231 6.62 -7.82 -14.75
N THR A 232 5.78 -8.81 -14.51
CA THR A 232 4.35 -8.77 -14.82
C THR A 232 3.57 -8.53 -13.52
N MET A 233 2.70 -7.52 -13.52
CA MET A 233 1.71 -7.33 -12.46
C MET A 233 0.50 -8.21 -12.75
N ASN A 234 0.35 -9.28 -11.97
CA ASN A 234 -0.78 -10.18 -12.09
C ASN A 234 -1.93 -9.66 -11.21
N LEU A 235 -2.97 -9.12 -11.84
CA LEU A 235 -4.16 -8.64 -11.17
C LEU A 235 -5.10 -9.78 -10.72
N GLY A 236 -4.88 -11.00 -11.23
CA GLY A 236 -5.79 -12.12 -10.99
C GLY A 236 -7.19 -11.83 -11.53
N VAL A 237 -8.21 -12.25 -10.80
CA VAL A 237 -9.61 -11.98 -11.11
C VAL A 237 -10.03 -10.68 -10.43
N ASN A 238 -10.26 -9.63 -11.24
CA ASN A 238 -10.84 -8.38 -10.76
C ASN A 238 -12.24 -8.22 -11.36
N PRO A 239 -13.32 -8.24 -10.55
CA PRO A 239 -14.70 -8.19 -11.05
C PRO A 239 -15.00 -6.98 -11.92
N LEU A 240 -14.34 -5.84 -11.69
CA LEU A 240 -14.52 -4.62 -12.46
C LEU A 240 -13.87 -4.66 -13.84
N LEU A 241 -12.98 -5.61 -14.10
CA LEU A 241 -12.28 -5.82 -15.37
C LEU A 241 -12.85 -6.98 -16.19
N GLN A 242 -13.98 -7.57 -15.78
CA GLN A 242 -14.54 -8.77 -16.41
C GLN A 242 -15.54 -8.48 -17.53
N PHE A 243 -16.10 -7.27 -17.56
CA PHE A 243 -17.20 -6.93 -18.44
C PHE A 243 -16.83 -5.89 -19.48
N GLY A 244 -17.75 -5.74 -20.43
CA GLY A 244 -17.58 -4.83 -21.54
C GLY A 244 -16.92 -5.48 -22.75
N LEU A 245 -16.74 -4.69 -23.77
CA LEU A 245 -16.04 -5.10 -24.98
C LEU A 245 -14.56 -5.38 -24.68
N LYS A 246 -13.95 -6.26 -25.46
CA LYS A 246 -12.53 -6.57 -25.35
C LYS A 246 -11.66 -5.31 -25.43
N GLU A 247 -12.04 -4.41 -26.33
CA GLU A 247 -11.34 -3.13 -26.52
C GLU A 247 -11.36 -2.25 -25.27
N THR A 248 -12.47 -2.25 -24.54
CA THR A 248 -12.58 -1.52 -23.27
C THR A 248 -11.71 -2.14 -22.19
N ARG A 249 -11.72 -3.47 -22.07
CA ARG A 249 -10.85 -4.18 -21.10
C ARG A 249 -9.38 -3.96 -21.41
N GLU A 250 -8.99 -4.01 -22.68
CA GLU A 250 -7.63 -3.71 -23.12
C GLU A 250 -7.23 -2.27 -22.79
N MET A 251 -8.09 -1.30 -23.06
CA MET A 251 -7.86 0.10 -22.72
C MET A 251 -7.62 0.27 -21.20
N LEU A 252 -8.46 -0.32 -20.37
CA LEU A 252 -8.32 -0.27 -18.92
C LEU A 252 -6.97 -0.86 -18.46
N CYS A 253 -6.63 -2.03 -18.96
CA CYS A 253 -5.37 -2.70 -18.61
C CYS A 253 -4.14 -1.95 -19.12
N ARG A 254 -4.18 -1.38 -20.31
CA ARG A 254 -3.08 -0.58 -20.84
C ARG A 254 -2.89 0.73 -20.07
N ASN A 255 -3.95 1.33 -19.59
CA ASN A 255 -3.86 2.49 -18.71
C ASN A 255 -3.23 2.12 -17.36
N ILE A 256 -3.59 0.96 -16.81
CA ILE A 256 -2.95 0.42 -15.60
C ILE A 256 -1.46 0.19 -15.84
N LEU A 257 -1.11 -0.41 -16.98
CA LEU A 257 0.28 -0.66 -17.35
C LEU A 257 1.09 0.63 -17.50
N ALA A 258 0.51 1.67 -18.07
CA ALA A 258 1.14 2.98 -18.18
C ALA A 258 1.47 3.56 -16.79
N ASP A 259 0.56 3.44 -15.84
CA ASP A 259 0.80 3.84 -14.45
C ASP A 259 1.90 2.99 -13.78
N LEU A 260 1.90 1.68 -14.01
CA LEU A 260 2.91 0.76 -13.47
C LEU A 260 4.30 0.98 -14.07
N SER A 261 4.39 1.45 -15.30
CA SER A 261 5.66 1.69 -16.00
C SER A 261 6.52 2.78 -15.35
N VAL A 262 5.92 3.60 -14.51
CA VAL A 262 6.62 4.60 -13.68
C VAL A 262 7.50 3.95 -12.61
N ILE A 263 7.16 2.74 -12.17
CA ILE A 263 7.89 2.01 -11.13
C ILE A 263 9.26 1.60 -11.67
N ARG A 264 10.30 2.27 -11.16
CA ARG A 264 11.72 1.99 -11.40
C ARG A 264 12.46 2.27 -10.11
N TYR A 265 12.31 1.37 -9.14
CA TYR A 265 12.80 1.57 -7.78
C TYR A 265 13.92 0.61 -7.42
N VAL A 266 14.93 1.14 -6.75
CA VAL A 266 15.95 0.32 -6.10
C VAL A 266 15.41 -0.15 -4.76
N PRO A 267 15.16 -1.43 -4.55
CA PRO A 267 14.76 -1.92 -3.24
C PRO A 267 15.83 -1.63 -2.19
N PHE A 268 15.40 -1.24 -1.01
CA PHE A 268 16.30 -0.89 0.09
C PHE A 268 15.69 -1.23 1.45
N ASP A 269 16.55 -1.25 2.44
CA ASP A 269 16.20 -1.33 3.86
C ASP A 269 17.11 -0.35 4.61
N SER A 270 16.53 0.59 5.33
CA SER A 270 17.31 1.64 6.02
C SER A 270 16.67 2.04 7.34
N ASP A 271 17.48 2.10 8.37
CA ASP A 271 17.14 2.77 9.62
C ASP A 271 17.63 4.21 9.56
N THR A 272 16.72 5.15 9.78
CA THR A 272 17.00 6.58 9.69
C THR A 272 16.56 7.32 10.94
N ILE A 273 17.10 8.51 11.10
CA ILE A 273 16.58 9.54 12.00
C ILE A 273 15.95 10.65 11.15
N GLY A 274 14.94 11.30 11.64
CA GLY A 274 14.51 12.53 11.04
C GLY A 274 13.05 12.67 10.70
N ASN A 275 12.66 12.73 9.44
CA ASN A 275 11.39 13.29 9.02
C ASN A 275 10.16 12.43 9.40
N PRO A 276 9.36 12.85 10.40
CA PRO A 276 8.17 12.10 10.81
C PRO A 276 7.01 12.17 9.81
N ALA A 277 7.11 13.03 8.79
CA ALA A 277 6.06 13.27 7.81
C ALA A 277 6.09 12.31 6.61
N LEU A 278 7.02 11.34 6.58
CA LEU A 278 7.11 10.36 5.50
C LEU A 278 5.98 9.32 5.58
N ASP A 279 5.40 9.03 4.41
CA ASP A 279 4.30 8.08 4.26
C ASP A 279 4.62 7.00 3.22
N PRO A 280 3.94 5.83 3.26
CA PRO A 280 4.02 4.84 2.19
C PRO A 280 3.68 5.44 0.82
N GLY A 281 4.45 5.07 -0.19
CA GLY A 281 4.34 5.61 -1.53
C GLY A 281 5.19 6.86 -1.79
N ASP A 282 5.79 7.45 -0.77
CA ASP A 282 6.72 8.57 -0.95
C ASP A 282 7.97 8.11 -1.68
N VAL A 283 8.35 8.86 -2.70
CA VAL A 283 9.54 8.62 -3.51
C VAL A 283 10.73 9.32 -2.87
N LEU A 284 11.84 8.60 -2.77
CA LEU A 284 13.08 9.07 -2.16
C LEU A 284 14.24 8.96 -3.12
N THR A 285 15.26 9.79 -2.89
CA THR A 285 16.62 9.56 -3.36
C THR A 285 17.56 9.41 -2.17
N PHE A 286 18.66 8.69 -2.37
CA PHE A 286 19.71 8.55 -1.39
C PHE A 286 21.01 9.13 -1.90
N ALA A 287 21.83 9.71 -1.03
CA ALA A 287 23.12 10.28 -1.36
C ALA A 287 24.21 9.76 -0.40
N GLY A 288 25.38 9.51 -0.95
CA GLY A 288 26.55 9.08 -0.21
C GLY A 288 26.55 7.60 0.19
N GLY A 289 27.65 7.11 0.71
CA GLY A 289 27.83 5.71 1.07
C GLY A 289 27.78 4.80 -0.15
N GLN A 290 27.01 3.72 -0.07
CA GLN A 290 26.78 2.75 -1.15
C GLN A 290 25.54 3.05 -2.00
N ALA A 291 24.93 4.21 -1.83
CA ALA A 291 23.76 4.58 -2.59
C ALA A 291 24.13 4.97 -4.03
N ASP A 292 23.37 4.49 -5.01
CA ASP A 292 23.46 4.91 -6.40
C ASP A 292 22.79 6.29 -6.55
N GLU A 293 23.60 7.32 -6.63
CA GLU A 293 23.11 8.68 -6.84
C GLU A 293 22.38 8.78 -8.20
N GLY A 294 21.22 9.42 -8.19
CA GLY A 294 20.37 9.57 -9.36
C GLY A 294 19.34 8.44 -9.56
N GLN A 295 19.42 7.36 -8.79
CA GLN A 295 18.36 6.36 -8.73
C GLN A 295 17.28 6.77 -7.74
N ILE A 296 16.04 6.44 -8.07
CA ILE A 296 14.90 6.66 -7.18
C ILE A 296 14.45 5.37 -6.51
N THR A 297 13.78 5.53 -5.40
CA THR A 297 13.12 4.45 -4.69
C THR A 297 11.84 4.97 -4.05
N CYS A 298 11.11 4.09 -3.40
CA CYS A 298 9.82 4.40 -2.80
C CYS A 298 9.72 3.74 -1.43
N ILE A 299 9.02 4.36 -0.52
CA ILE A 299 8.68 3.74 0.77
C ILE A 299 7.50 2.81 0.55
N THR A 300 7.71 1.50 0.67
CA THR A 300 6.63 0.50 0.65
C THR A 300 6.17 0.13 2.05
N SER A 301 7.03 0.28 3.05
CA SER A 301 6.67 0.17 4.46
C SER A 301 7.52 1.09 5.31
N ILE A 302 6.94 1.57 6.40
CA ILE A 302 7.58 2.44 7.37
C ILE A 302 7.16 2.04 8.79
N ARG A 303 8.12 1.93 9.67
CA ARG A 303 7.89 1.76 11.10
C ARG A 303 8.57 2.89 11.85
N GLN A 304 7.76 3.73 12.49
CA GLN A 304 8.21 4.87 13.27
C GLN A 304 8.12 4.54 14.75
N LYS A 305 9.24 4.63 15.46
CA LYS A 305 9.25 4.53 16.92
C LYS A 305 9.08 5.92 17.53
N ILE A 306 8.20 6.03 18.50
CA ILE A 306 8.00 7.27 19.24
C ILE A 306 9.25 7.56 20.08
N GLY A 307 9.92 8.70 19.81
CA GLY A 307 11.17 9.07 20.45
C GLY A 307 12.39 8.26 20.01
N GLY A 308 12.30 7.56 18.90
CA GLY A 308 13.37 6.72 18.36
C GLY A 308 13.57 6.86 16.85
N LYS A 309 14.26 5.88 16.29
CA LYS A 309 14.51 5.78 14.86
C LYS A 309 13.26 5.37 14.08
N GLN A 310 13.30 5.58 12.77
CA GLN A 310 12.34 4.99 11.85
C GLN A 310 13.02 4.02 10.89
N SER A 311 12.32 2.95 10.56
CA SER A 311 12.77 1.95 9.59
C SER A 311 11.97 2.14 8.31
N LEU A 312 12.68 2.41 7.21
CA LEU A 312 12.12 2.59 5.88
C LEU A 312 12.47 1.41 5.01
N LYS A 313 11.56 0.95 4.19
CA LYS A 313 11.78 -0.19 3.30
C LYS A 313 11.10 -0.01 1.96
N CYS A 314 11.77 -0.42 0.90
CA CYS A 314 11.19 -0.68 -0.40
C CYS A 314 11.40 -2.15 -0.74
N VAL A 315 10.32 -2.89 -0.94
CA VAL A 315 10.37 -4.27 -1.43
C VAL A 315 10.40 -4.30 -2.95
N GLY A 316 10.91 -5.37 -3.52
CA GLY A 316 10.88 -5.56 -4.96
C GLY A 316 11.54 -6.86 -5.37
N LYS A 317 11.09 -7.42 -6.50
CA LYS A 317 11.70 -8.59 -7.12
C LYS A 317 12.71 -8.17 -8.17
N ASN A 318 13.75 -8.99 -8.34
CA ASN A 318 14.71 -8.83 -9.40
C ASN A 318 14.12 -9.36 -10.72
N PRO A 319 13.89 -8.50 -11.73
CA PRO A 319 13.30 -8.92 -13.00
C PRO A 319 14.08 -10.01 -13.72
N ARG A 320 15.42 -9.99 -13.62
CA ARG A 320 16.30 -10.98 -14.27
C ARG A 320 16.18 -12.36 -13.63
N LEU A 321 16.12 -12.43 -12.31
CA LEU A 321 15.95 -13.70 -11.59
C LEU A 321 14.59 -14.32 -11.83
N ASP A 322 13.55 -13.52 -11.91
CA ASP A 322 12.19 -13.98 -12.20
C ASP A 322 12.11 -14.59 -13.60
N GLN A 323 12.71 -13.95 -14.61
CA GLN A 323 12.80 -14.48 -15.96
C GLN A 323 13.65 -15.76 -16.05
N ALA A 324 14.74 -15.83 -15.28
CA ALA A 324 15.59 -17.03 -15.24
C ALA A 324 14.86 -18.23 -14.61
N LYS A 325 14.10 -18.00 -13.54
CA LYS A 325 13.25 -19.04 -12.94
C LYS A 325 12.20 -19.55 -13.92
N SER A 326 11.47 -18.65 -14.56
CA SER A 326 10.43 -19.02 -15.54
C SER A 326 10.99 -19.85 -16.68
N ARG A 327 12.17 -19.54 -17.20
CA ARG A 327 12.85 -20.34 -18.23
C ARG A 327 13.24 -21.72 -17.70
N ASN A 328 13.77 -21.79 -16.48
CA ASN A 328 14.17 -23.06 -15.89
C ASN A 328 12.96 -23.97 -15.66
N ASP A 329 11.88 -23.44 -15.15
CA ASP A 329 10.63 -24.20 -14.90
C ASP A 329 10.03 -24.71 -16.23
N LYS A 330 10.11 -23.91 -17.30
CA LYS A 330 9.68 -24.33 -18.65
C LYS A 330 10.53 -25.48 -19.19
N ASN A 331 11.86 -25.40 -19.06
CA ASN A 331 12.78 -26.45 -19.50
C ASN A 331 12.54 -27.75 -18.73
N ILE A 332 12.28 -27.69 -17.44
CA ILE A 332 11.95 -28.87 -16.62
C ILE A 332 10.66 -29.51 -17.09
N SER A 333 9.62 -28.70 -17.38
CA SER A 333 8.36 -29.20 -17.88
C SER A 333 8.50 -29.87 -19.26
N GLU A 334 9.29 -29.31 -20.14
CA GLU A 334 9.60 -29.90 -21.46
C GLU A 334 10.33 -31.23 -21.32
N LEU A 335 11.29 -31.35 -20.40
CA LEU A 335 12.01 -32.60 -20.10
C LEU A 335 11.10 -33.67 -19.53
N LEU A 336 10.19 -33.31 -18.63
CA LEU A 336 9.22 -34.24 -18.04
C LEU A 336 8.27 -34.78 -19.11
N ASN A 337 7.78 -33.93 -20.01
CA ASN A 337 6.94 -34.34 -21.13
C ASN A 337 7.68 -35.30 -22.07
N GLN A 338 8.95 -35.06 -22.37
CA GLN A 338 9.78 -35.95 -23.19
C GLN A 338 10.01 -37.32 -22.52
N ILE A 339 10.17 -37.36 -21.21
CA ILE A 339 10.33 -38.61 -20.44
C ILE A 339 9.01 -39.40 -20.48
N GLU A 340 7.86 -38.75 -20.31
CA GLU A 340 6.56 -39.40 -20.40
C GLU A 340 6.26 -39.97 -21.78
N ASP A 341 6.61 -39.27 -22.85
CA ASP A 341 6.43 -39.72 -24.22
C ASP A 341 7.34 -40.90 -24.57
N ASN A 342 8.58 -40.89 -24.07
CA ASN A 342 9.51 -42.01 -24.24
C ASN A 342 9.12 -43.26 -23.40
N ALA A 343 8.36 -43.09 -22.34
CA ALA A 343 7.88 -44.21 -21.53
C ALA A 343 6.63 -44.89 -22.11
N LYS A 344 5.97 -44.25 -23.11
CA LYS A 344 4.78 -44.77 -23.81
C LYS A 344 5.12 -45.47 -25.13
N THR A 345 6.37 -45.43 -25.56
CA THR A 345 6.91 -46.15 -26.73
C THR A 345 7.63 -47.42 -26.28
#